data_a03e18073951f25a9c8c4c9094fc2c8c
#
_entry.id   a03e18073951f25a9c8c4c9094fc2c8c
#
_cell.length_a   1.000
_cell.length_b   1.000
_cell.length_c   1.000
_cell.angle_alpha   90.00
_cell.angle_beta   90.00
_cell.angle_gamma   90.00
#
_symmetry.space_group_name_H-M   'P 1'
#
loop_
_entity.id
_entity.type
_entity.pdbx_description
1 polymer ?
#
loop_
_entity_poly.entity_id
_entity_poly.type
_entity_poly.pdbx_seq_one_letter_code
_entity_poly.pdbx_strand_id
1 'polypeptide(L)'
;MAQHEMTRHETRECAFYILFEMQFQNDTAEELFQVAEEADLLPITDAVKEMVNGVVAHEAELDEIISAYSTKRVINRIPKINLSILRLALYEIRYDAQMPMNAAIAEAISLAKAYGYQEDISFINGVLGNYA
;
A
#
# COMPACT_ATOMS: atom_id res chain seq x y z
N MET A 1 22.23 10.29 -20.20
CA MET A 1 21.20 9.30 -20.49
C MET A 1 19.97 9.60 -19.66
N ALA A 2 18.83 9.75 -20.29
CA ALA A 2 17.61 10.03 -19.58
C ALA A 2 17.19 8.81 -18.76
N GLN A 3 16.95 9.00 -17.48
CA GLN A 3 16.42 7.94 -16.65
C GLN A 3 14.91 7.88 -16.85
N HIS A 4 14.38 6.67 -16.86
CA HIS A 4 12.95 6.50 -16.90
C HIS A 4 12.34 7.04 -15.60
N GLU A 5 11.45 8.00 -15.72
CA GLU A 5 10.69 8.47 -14.58
C GLU A 5 9.59 7.46 -14.28
N MET A 6 9.53 7.04 -13.04
CA MET A 6 8.49 6.12 -12.61
C MET A 6 7.14 6.81 -12.63
N THR A 7 6.15 6.10 -13.17
CA THR A 7 4.76 6.56 -13.08
C THR A 7 4.30 6.45 -11.62
N ARG A 8 3.21 7.13 -11.32
CA ARG A 8 2.60 7.02 -9.99
C ARG A 8 2.18 5.58 -9.68
N HIS A 9 1.69 4.87 -10.69
CA HIS A 9 1.33 3.46 -10.56
C HIS A 9 2.56 2.60 -10.21
N GLU A 10 3.67 2.81 -10.89
CA GLU A 10 4.92 2.08 -10.62
C GLU A 10 5.45 2.38 -9.22
N THR A 11 5.40 3.65 -8.81
CA THR A 11 5.80 4.07 -7.48
C THR A 11 4.96 3.35 -6.41
N ARG A 12 3.66 3.30 -6.62
CA ARG A 12 2.73 2.64 -5.71
C ARG A 12 3.00 1.15 -5.62
N GLU A 13 3.28 0.52 -6.74
CA GLU A 13 3.60 -0.90 -6.77
C GLU A 13 4.88 -1.21 -6.00
N CYS A 14 5.92 -0.41 -6.16
CA CYS A 14 7.16 -0.56 -5.39
C CYS A 14 6.93 -0.36 -3.91
N ALA A 15 6.17 0.67 -3.53
CA ALA A 15 5.82 0.91 -2.13
C ALA A 15 5.05 -0.28 -1.54
N PHE A 16 4.12 -0.83 -2.31
CA PHE A 16 3.36 -2.03 -1.91
C PHE A 16 4.29 -3.20 -1.60
N TYR A 17 5.27 -3.47 -2.45
CA TYR A 17 6.22 -4.56 -2.20
C TYR A 17 6.98 -4.38 -0.89
N ILE A 18 7.48 -3.19 -0.63
CA ILE A 18 8.21 -2.90 0.60
C ILE A 18 7.30 -3.07 1.83
N LEU A 19 6.10 -2.50 1.78
CA LEU A 19 5.14 -2.60 2.86
C LEU A 19 4.73 -4.04 3.14
N PHE A 20 4.56 -4.82 2.09
CA PHE A 20 4.24 -6.24 2.21
C PHE A 20 5.36 -7.01 2.90
N GLU A 21 6.61 -6.78 2.46
CA GLU A 21 7.79 -7.43 3.06
C GLU A 21 7.93 -7.09 4.54
N MET A 22 7.64 -5.85 4.92
CA MET A 22 7.72 -5.42 6.31
C MET A 22 6.80 -6.23 7.24
N GLN A 23 5.75 -6.84 6.73
CA GLN A 23 4.84 -7.64 7.54
C GLN A 23 5.40 -9.01 7.92
N PHE A 24 6.44 -9.46 7.22
CA PHE A 24 7.04 -10.78 7.46
C PHE A 24 8.31 -10.73 8.28
N GLN A 25 8.96 -9.57 8.35
CA GLN A 25 10.28 -9.41 8.94
C GLN A 25 10.26 -8.25 9.93
N ASN A 26 11.20 -8.27 10.86
CA ASN A 26 11.36 -7.17 11.79
C ASN A 26 12.28 -6.07 11.25
N ASP A 27 12.47 -6.04 9.92
CA ASP A 27 13.28 -5.03 9.28
C ASP A 27 12.54 -3.68 9.24
N THR A 28 13.30 -2.61 9.38
CA THR A 28 12.77 -1.27 9.18
C THR A 28 12.61 -1.00 7.68
N ALA A 29 11.83 0.01 7.34
CA ALA A 29 11.70 0.45 5.95
C ALA A 29 13.08 0.79 5.37
N GLU A 30 13.92 1.50 6.13
CA GLU A 30 15.25 1.90 5.69
C GLU A 30 16.13 0.68 5.36
N GLU A 31 16.08 -0.34 6.19
CA GLU A 31 16.83 -1.58 5.94
C GLU A 31 16.36 -2.27 4.65
N LEU A 32 15.06 -2.31 4.41
CA LEU A 32 14.52 -2.91 3.19
C LEU A 32 14.84 -2.07 1.95
N PHE A 33 14.83 -0.74 2.05
CA PHE A 33 15.25 0.12 0.95
C PHE A 33 16.70 -0.18 0.57
N GLN A 34 17.56 -0.28 1.57
CA GLN A 34 18.98 -0.55 1.35
C GLN A 34 19.20 -1.89 0.65
N VAL A 35 18.52 -2.94 1.12
CA VAL A 35 18.62 -4.27 0.51
C VAL A 35 18.14 -4.23 -0.95
N ALA A 36 17.01 -3.58 -1.21
CA ALA A 36 16.46 -3.49 -2.56
C ALA A 36 17.38 -2.71 -3.51
N GLU A 37 18.00 -1.64 -3.03
CA GLU A 37 18.94 -0.84 -3.82
C GLU A 37 20.22 -1.63 -4.10
N GLU A 38 20.82 -2.24 -3.08
CA GLU A 38 22.06 -3.00 -3.22
C GLU A 38 21.93 -4.21 -4.13
N ALA A 39 20.79 -4.88 -4.06
CA ALA A 39 20.52 -6.06 -4.90
C ALA A 39 19.89 -5.72 -6.24
N ASP A 40 19.64 -4.44 -6.50
CA ASP A 40 18.99 -3.95 -7.72
C ASP A 40 17.67 -4.67 -8.00
N LEU A 41 16.89 -4.89 -6.93
CA LEU A 41 15.62 -5.60 -7.04
C LEU A 41 14.46 -4.69 -7.43
N LEU A 42 14.44 -3.47 -6.87
CA LEU A 42 13.39 -2.50 -7.10
C LEU A 42 13.97 -1.10 -7.18
N PRO A 43 13.44 -0.23 -8.05
CA PRO A 43 13.85 1.17 -8.05
C PRO A 43 13.28 1.87 -6.82
N ILE A 44 14.17 2.29 -5.93
CA ILE A 44 13.80 2.98 -4.69
C ILE A 44 14.03 4.49 -4.88
N THR A 45 13.02 5.15 -5.39
CA THR A 45 13.03 6.61 -5.60
C THR A 45 12.65 7.32 -4.30
N ASP A 46 12.86 8.64 -4.26
CA ASP A 46 12.40 9.45 -3.14
C ASP A 46 10.88 9.36 -2.96
N ALA A 47 10.14 9.28 -4.06
CA ALA A 47 8.69 9.12 -4.02
C ALA A 47 8.28 7.79 -3.36
N VAL A 48 8.99 6.70 -3.64
CA VAL A 48 8.74 5.40 -3.01
C VAL A 48 9.01 5.50 -1.51
N LYS A 49 10.13 6.10 -1.12
CA LYS A 49 10.49 6.25 0.29
C LYS A 49 9.46 7.10 1.05
N GLU A 50 9.04 8.20 0.46
CA GLU A 50 8.03 9.08 1.06
C GLU A 50 6.72 8.33 1.28
N MET A 51 6.29 7.57 0.31
CA MET A 51 5.04 6.82 0.38
C MET A 51 5.11 5.73 1.47
N VAL A 52 6.17 4.94 1.48
CA VAL A 52 6.35 3.88 2.49
C VAL A 52 6.45 4.49 3.89
N ASN A 53 7.30 5.50 4.06
CA ASN A 53 7.49 6.15 5.36
C ASN A 53 6.22 6.80 5.86
N GLY A 54 5.42 7.37 4.96
CA GLY A 54 4.13 7.96 5.30
C GLY A 54 3.15 6.92 5.84
N VAL A 55 3.06 5.78 5.18
CA VAL A 55 2.21 4.67 5.65
C VAL A 55 2.67 4.18 7.02
N VAL A 56 3.96 3.99 7.19
CA VAL A 56 4.52 3.51 8.47
C VAL A 56 4.24 4.50 9.60
N ALA A 57 4.42 5.79 9.33
CA ALA A 57 4.19 6.84 10.33
C ALA A 57 2.71 6.92 10.78
N HIS A 58 1.78 6.54 9.91
CA HIS A 58 0.34 6.62 10.18
C HIS A 58 -0.31 5.26 10.36
N GLU A 59 0.48 4.20 10.51
CA GLU A 59 -0.02 2.82 10.53
C GLU A 59 -1.13 2.59 11.55
N ALA A 60 -0.96 3.08 12.78
CA ALA A 60 -1.96 2.90 13.83
C ALA A 60 -3.30 3.53 13.47
N GLU A 61 -3.27 4.74 12.94
CA GLU A 61 -4.46 5.46 12.47
C GLU A 61 -5.13 4.71 11.31
N LEU A 62 -4.33 4.27 10.35
CA LEU A 62 -4.85 3.55 9.19
C LEU A 62 -5.50 2.22 9.60
N ASP A 63 -4.89 1.52 10.54
CA ASP A 63 -5.44 0.27 11.07
C ASP A 63 -6.76 0.48 11.82
N GLU A 64 -6.90 1.59 12.52
CA GLU A 64 -8.18 1.95 13.16
C GLU A 64 -9.28 2.13 12.12
N ILE A 65 -8.97 2.79 11.01
CA ILE A 65 -9.93 2.99 9.92
C ILE A 65 -10.30 1.65 9.30
N ILE A 66 -9.31 0.82 9.02
CA ILE A 66 -9.54 -0.51 8.44
C ILE A 66 -10.44 -1.32 9.36
N SER A 67 -10.16 -1.33 10.65
CA SER A 67 -10.96 -2.06 11.64
C SER A 67 -12.41 -1.56 11.69
N ALA A 68 -12.60 -0.25 11.58
CA ALA A 68 -13.93 0.34 11.61
C ALA A 68 -14.79 -0.04 10.40
N TYR A 69 -14.17 -0.19 9.23
CA TYR A 69 -14.89 -0.46 7.99
C TYR A 69 -14.79 -1.91 7.52
N SER A 70 -14.02 -2.75 8.21
CA SER A 70 -13.94 -4.19 7.94
C SER A 70 -14.97 -4.91 8.80
N THR A 71 -16.18 -5.06 8.27
CA THR A 71 -17.29 -5.68 9.02
C THR A 71 -17.20 -7.20 9.04
N LYS A 72 -16.44 -7.80 8.13
CA LYS A 72 -16.38 -9.25 7.96
C LYS A 72 -15.14 -9.90 8.56
N ARG A 73 -14.09 -9.11 8.81
CA ARG A 73 -12.81 -9.65 9.28
C ARG A 73 -12.20 -8.72 10.32
N VAL A 74 -11.66 -9.30 11.40
CA VAL A 74 -10.82 -8.54 12.32
C VAL A 74 -9.46 -8.33 11.68
N ILE A 75 -8.75 -7.26 12.07
CA ILE A 75 -7.54 -6.83 11.36
C ILE A 75 -6.47 -7.91 11.26
N ASN A 76 -6.28 -8.71 12.32
CA ASN A 76 -5.26 -9.75 12.30
C ASN A 76 -5.66 -10.98 11.47
N ARG A 77 -6.87 -10.99 10.93
CA ARG A 77 -7.35 -12.03 10.01
C ARG A 77 -7.36 -11.54 8.56
N ILE A 78 -7.01 -10.29 8.33
CA ILE A 78 -6.91 -9.76 6.97
C ILE A 78 -5.61 -10.26 6.35
N PRO A 79 -5.67 -10.86 5.14
CA PRO A 79 -4.44 -11.30 4.47
C PRO A 79 -3.44 -10.15 4.32
N LYS A 80 -2.15 -10.45 4.46
CA LYS A 80 -1.09 -9.44 4.44
C LYS A 80 -1.08 -8.61 3.16
N ILE A 81 -1.38 -9.23 2.03
CA ILE A 81 -1.51 -8.52 0.75
C ILE A 81 -2.60 -7.46 0.85
N ASN A 82 -3.78 -7.84 1.34
CA ASN A 82 -4.92 -6.95 1.45
C ASN A 82 -4.65 -5.82 2.44
N LEU A 83 -4.01 -6.13 3.56
CA LEU A 83 -3.69 -5.13 4.58
C LEU A 83 -2.73 -4.08 4.03
N SER A 84 -1.71 -4.50 3.30
CA SER A 84 -0.78 -3.57 2.64
C SER A 84 -1.50 -2.67 1.63
N ILE A 85 -2.38 -3.24 0.83
CA ILE A 85 -3.14 -2.49 -0.17
C ILE A 85 -4.06 -1.47 0.50
N LEU A 86 -4.77 -1.89 1.55
CA LEU A 86 -5.69 -1.00 2.27
C LEU A 86 -4.96 0.14 2.97
N ARG A 87 -3.86 -0.16 3.64
CA ARG A 87 -3.05 0.88 4.29
C ARG A 87 -2.56 1.92 3.29
N LEU A 88 -2.05 1.44 2.17
CA LEU A 88 -1.52 2.33 1.12
C LEU A 88 -2.61 3.21 0.52
N ALA A 89 -3.75 2.61 0.16
CA ALA A 89 -4.86 3.35 -0.43
C ALA A 89 -5.41 4.41 0.52
N LEU A 90 -5.61 4.06 1.78
CA LEU A 90 -6.12 5.00 2.78
C LEU A 90 -5.13 6.12 3.05
N TYR A 91 -3.83 5.80 3.05
CA TYR A 91 -2.80 6.83 3.19
C TYR A 91 -2.91 7.85 2.04
N GLU A 92 -3.03 7.38 0.80
CA GLU A 92 -3.16 8.28 -0.33
C GLU A 92 -4.43 9.12 -0.27
N ILE A 93 -5.55 8.51 0.10
CA ILE A 93 -6.82 9.22 0.22
C ILE A 93 -6.74 10.33 1.28
N ARG A 94 -6.10 10.05 2.39
CA ARG A 94 -6.06 10.98 3.52
C ARG A 94 -4.99 12.05 3.40
N TYR A 95 -3.85 11.72 2.81
CA TYR A 95 -2.67 12.57 2.89
C TYR A 95 -2.17 13.08 1.54
N ASP A 96 -2.71 12.59 0.43
CA ASP A 96 -2.37 13.09 -0.89
C ASP A 96 -3.54 13.90 -1.44
N ALA A 97 -3.45 15.22 -1.30
CA ALA A 97 -4.52 16.12 -1.71
C ALA A 97 -4.81 16.09 -3.21
N GLN A 98 -3.85 15.60 -4.01
CA GLN A 98 -4.02 15.52 -5.47
C GLN A 98 -4.57 14.18 -5.93
N MET A 99 -4.78 13.24 -5.00
CA MET A 99 -5.28 11.91 -5.34
C MET A 99 -6.80 11.85 -5.14
N PRO A 100 -7.59 11.80 -6.22
CA PRO A 100 -9.04 11.62 -6.07
C PRO A 100 -9.34 10.27 -5.42
N MET A 101 -10.36 10.24 -4.58
CA MET A 101 -10.74 9.02 -3.86
C MET A 101 -11.03 7.85 -4.80
N ASN A 102 -11.80 8.09 -5.85
CA ASN A 102 -12.14 7.04 -6.81
C ASN A 102 -10.92 6.50 -7.55
N ALA A 103 -9.91 7.36 -7.80
CA ALA A 103 -8.67 6.92 -8.41
C ALA A 103 -7.86 6.05 -7.45
N ALA A 104 -7.79 6.42 -6.17
CA ALA A 104 -7.11 5.62 -5.16
C ALA A 104 -7.77 4.24 -5.01
N ILE A 105 -9.08 4.18 -5.02
CA ILE A 105 -9.82 2.91 -4.95
C ILE A 105 -9.53 2.06 -6.19
N ALA A 106 -9.55 2.67 -7.38
CA ALA A 106 -9.26 1.96 -8.62
C ALA A 106 -7.85 1.37 -8.62
N GLU A 107 -6.87 2.12 -8.11
CA GLU A 107 -5.49 1.63 -7.99
C GLU A 107 -5.36 0.49 -6.99
N ALA A 108 -6.08 0.57 -5.87
CA ALA A 108 -6.12 -0.52 -4.89
C ALA A 108 -6.68 -1.80 -5.51
N ILE A 109 -7.75 -1.68 -6.27
CA ILE A 109 -8.36 -2.82 -6.97
C ILE A 109 -7.39 -3.39 -8.02
N SER A 110 -6.65 -2.54 -8.70
CA SER A 110 -5.63 -2.97 -9.66
C SER A 110 -4.55 -3.81 -8.98
N LEU A 111 -4.06 -3.39 -7.82
CA LEU A 111 -3.10 -4.16 -7.03
C LEU A 111 -3.70 -5.50 -6.57
N ALA A 112 -4.95 -5.49 -6.14
CA ALA A 112 -5.64 -6.71 -5.71
C ALA A 112 -5.78 -7.70 -6.85
N LYS A 113 -6.08 -7.23 -8.06
CA LYS A 113 -6.17 -8.09 -9.25
C LYS A 113 -4.82 -8.70 -9.62
N ALA A 114 -3.74 -7.94 -9.41
CA ALA A 114 -2.39 -8.39 -9.76
C ALA A 114 -1.82 -9.39 -8.75
N TYR A 115 -2.12 -9.20 -7.46
CA TYR A 115 -1.42 -9.92 -6.38
C TYR A 115 -2.33 -10.70 -5.44
N GLY A 116 -3.63 -10.46 -5.45
CA GLY A 116 -4.58 -11.11 -4.56
C GLY A 116 -5.47 -12.15 -5.25
N TYR A 117 -6.44 -12.64 -4.50
CA TYR A 117 -7.45 -13.56 -5.01
C TYR A 117 -8.73 -12.79 -5.35
N GLN A 118 -9.62 -13.44 -6.10
CA GLN A 118 -10.87 -12.80 -6.53
C GLN A 118 -11.72 -12.31 -5.35
N GLU A 119 -11.84 -13.11 -4.30
CA GLU A 119 -12.60 -12.72 -3.11
C GLU A 119 -11.98 -11.52 -2.38
N ASP A 120 -10.66 -11.31 -2.52
CA ASP A 120 -9.96 -10.18 -1.92
C ASP A 120 -10.35 -8.85 -2.57
N ILE A 121 -10.63 -8.88 -3.87
CA ILE A 121 -11.08 -7.71 -4.63
C ILE A 121 -12.37 -7.17 -4.03
N SER A 122 -13.35 -8.05 -3.80
CA SER A 122 -14.62 -7.66 -3.19
C SER A 122 -14.44 -7.10 -1.79
N PHE A 123 -13.57 -7.73 -0.99
CA PHE A 123 -13.31 -7.29 0.37
C PHE A 123 -12.69 -5.89 0.39
N ILE A 124 -11.66 -5.66 -0.41
CA ILE A 124 -10.98 -4.36 -0.50
C ILE A 124 -11.95 -3.28 -0.98
N ASN A 125 -12.70 -3.59 -2.03
CA ASN A 125 -13.68 -2.66 -2.56
C ASN A 125 -14.75 -2.30 -1.51
N GLY A 126 -15.18 -3.30 -0.72
CA GLY A 126 -16.16 -3.09 0.35
C GLY A 126 -15.64 -2.16 1.44
N VAL A 127 -14.42 -2.38 1.90
CA VAL A 127 -13.82 -1.53 2.94
C VAL A 127 -13.65 -0.10 2.44
N LEU A 128 -13.04 0.09 1.28
CA LEU A 128 -12.77 1.42 0.74
C LEU A 128 -14.07 2.12 0.31
N GLY A 129 -15.02 1.39 -0.25
CA GLY A 129 -16.31 1.95 -0.62
C GLY A 129 -17.11 2.43 0.57
N ASN A 130 -17.07 1.71 1.68
CA ASN A 130 -17.74 2.12 2.91
C ASN A 130 -17.07 3.34 3.55
N TYR A 131 -15.77 3.44 3.42
CA TYR A 131 -15.03 4.61 3.90
C TYR A 131 -15.33 5.87 3.07
N ALA A 132 -15.57 5.69 1.79
CA ALA A 132 -15.79 6.79 0.86
C ALA A 132 -17.07 7.59 1.18
#